data_df964f027aa6591fbd86880965591dcd
#
_entry.id   df964f027aa6591fbd86880965591dcd
#
_cell.length_a   1.000
_cell.length_b   1.000
_cell.length_c   1.000
_cell.angle_alpha   90.00
_cell.angle_beta   90.00
_cell.angle_gamma   90.00
#
_symmetry.space_group_name_H-M   'P 1'
#
loop_
_entity.id
_entity.type
_entity.pdbx_description
1 polymer ?
#
loop_
_entity_poly.entity_id
_entity_poly.type
_entity_poly.pdbx_seq_one_letter_code
_entity_poly.pdbx_strand_id
1 'polypeptide(L)'
;MVQDRFEACVYRVGQIARCPARAPLEPLSPPQLDQLLEEGDQRVGQTVFRTECPFCQACEPVRVDVAAFSPSRSQRRVLARNADLRLEIGTPSLTRRRVALWNRHRRARGLLTSYSRKDPVGYQEWLVESCAPTIEVRYYEGDRLCAVSILDMGVTSANSAYHYYDPADQRRSMGVYSVLREIEVCASLGIRWYYLGLWASDAAALRYKSTYYPHERLIRGAWTPFATPAADPATDDPYGYARDAGAVRTPGLAMATMAPMLSDPAFDDDSEGRDEE
;
A
#
# COMPACT_ATOMS: atom_id res chain seq x y z
N MET A 1 9.50 6.87 -19.20
CA MET A 1 8.55 5.74 -19.05
C MET A 1 9.39 4.49 -18.83
N VAL A 2 9.19 3.78 -17.74
CA VAL A 2 9.91 2.52 -17.46
C VAL A 2 9.07 1.35 -17.96
N GLN A 3 7.76 1.43 -17.77
CA GLN A 3 6.83 0.40 -18.18
C GLN A 3 5.46 0.99 -18.51
N ASP A 4 4.88 0.54 -19.62
CA ASP A 4 3.50 0.84 -20.03
C ASP A 4 2.95 -0.38 -20.77
N ARG A 5 2.10 -1.17 -20.12
CA ARG A 5 1.51 -2.37 -20.69
C ARG A 5 0.09 -2.61 -20.18
N PHE A 6 -0.66 -3.39 -20.94
CA PHE A 6 -1.97 -3.88 -20.55
C PHE A 6 -1.85 -5.24 -19.87
N GLU A 7 -2.50 -5.40 -18.73
CA GLU A 7 -2.50 -6.64 -17.93
C GLU A 7 -3.90 -6.99 -17.46
N ALA A 8 -4.10 -8.22 -16.99
CA ALA A 8 -5.34 -8.58 -16.29
C ALA A 8 -5.43 -7.78 -14.98
N CYS A 9 -6.59 -7.18 -14.70
CA CYS A 9 -6.79 -6.46 -13.47
C CYS A 9 -6.76 -7.41 -12.26
N VAL A 10 -5.98 -7.05 -11.24
CA VAL A 10 -5.81 -7.85 -10.03
C VAL A 10 -6.97 -7.72 -9.04
N TYR A 11 -7.77 -6.69 -9.20
CA TYR A 11 -8.91 -6.40 -8.33
C TYR A 11 -10.25 -6.84 -8.93
N ARG A 12 -10.35 -6.82 -10.26
CA ARG A 12 -11.61 -7.04 -10.99
C ARG A 12 -11.40 -8.06 -12.09
N VAL A 13 -12.01 -9.24 -11.94
CA VAL A 13 -11.92 -10.32 -12.93
C VAL A 13 -12.51 -9.87 -14.27
N GLY A 14 -11.81 -10.17 -15.36
CA GLY A 14 -12.24 -9.83 -16.71
C GLY A 14 -11.95 -8.39 -17.15
N GLN A 15 -11.41 -7.54 -16.28
CA GLN A 15 -11.00 -6.18 -16.61
C GLN A 15 -9.53 -6.11 -17.03
N ILE A 16 -9.23 -5.15 -17.89
CA ILE A 16 -7.86 -4.84 -18.32
C ILE A 16 -7.35 -3.68 -17.49
N ALA A 17 -6.20 -3.87 -16.84
CA ALA A 17 -5.47 -2.83 -16.12
C ALA A 17 -4.40 -2.21 -17.02
N ARG A 18 -4.17 -0.91 -16.85
CA ARG A 18 -3.02 -0.17 -17.35
C ARG A 18 -2.53 0.77 -16.26
N CYS A 19 -1.30 0.60 -15.84
CA CYS A 19 -0.66 1.41 -14.80
C CYS A 19 0.72 1.84 -15.30
N PRO A 20 0.79 2.87 -16.18
CA PRO A 20 2.07 3.32 -16.71
C PRO A 20 2.99 3.77 -15.57
N ALA A 21 4.17 3.15 -15.50
CA ALA A 21 5.17 3.45 -14.49
C ALA A 21 6.30 4.29 -15.09
N ARG A 22 6.77 5.27 -14.33
CA ARG A 22 7.87 6.15 -14.67
C ARG A 22 8.87 6.27 -13.53
N ALA A 23 10.15 6.23 -13.82
CA ALA A 23 11.19 6.57 -12.86
C ALA A 23 11.44 8.08 -12.95
N PRO A 24 11.43 8.81 -11.85
CA PRO A 24 11.96 10.17 -11.80
C PRO A 24 13.45 10.17 -12.18
N LEU A 25 13.91 11.22 -12.85
CA LEU A 25 15.33 11.36 -13.23
C LEU A 25 16.22 11.59 -12.00
N GLU A 26 15.66 12.21 -10.98
CA GLU A 26 16.29 12.46 -9.68
C GLU A 26 15.33 12.08 -8.56
N PRO A 27 15.80 11.79 -7.35
CA PRO A 27 14.95 11.56 -6.20
C PRO A 27 13.97 12.73 -6.00
N LEU A 28 12.72 12.40 -5.74
CA LEU A 28 11.67 13.38 -5.52
C LEU A 28 11.96 14.19 -4.24
N SER A 29 11.84 15.50 -4.33
CA SER A 29 11.79 16.34 -3.15
C SER A 29 10.42 16.23 -2.45
N PRO A 30 10.30 16.56 -1.15
CA PRO A 30 9.01 16.50 -0.45
C PRO A 30 7.87 17.28 -1.14
N PRO A 31 8.07 18.52 -1.68
CA PRO A 31 7.02 19.22 -2.43
C PRO A 31 6.60 18.51 -3.72
N GLN A 32 7.54 17.87 -4.44
CA GLN A 32 7.23 17.11 -5.64
C GLN A 32 6.40 15.86 -5.31
N LEU A 33 6.68 15.21 -4.18
CA LEU A 33 5.86 14.10 -3.70
C LEU A 33 4.45 14.57 -3.35
N ASP A 34 4.28 15.71 -2.66
CA ASP A 34 2.96 16.29 -2.37
C ASP A 34 2.15 16.48 -3.65
N GLN A 35 2.76 17.05 -4.69
CA GLN A 35 2.11 17.25 -5.98
C GLN A 35 1.70 15.93 -6.65
N LEU A 36 2.58 14.95 -6.71
CA LEU A 36 2.29 13.64 -7.31
C LEU A 36 1.13 12.93 -6.60
N LEU A 37 1.11 12.95 -5.27
CA LEU A 37 0.03 12.37 -4.48
C LEU A 37 -1.30 13.11 -4.69
N GLU A 38 -1.26 14.44 -4.79
CA GLU A 38 -2.45 15.27 -5.11
C GLU A 38 -3.04 14.93 -6.48
N GLU A 39 -2.20 14.60 -7.46
CA GLU A 39 -2.59 14.17 -8.79
C GLU A 39 -3.04 12.69 -8.86
N GLY A 40 -2.93 11.94 -7.74
CA GLY A 40 -3.35 10.54 -7.63
C GLY A 40 -2.30 9.51 -7.99
N ASP A 41 -1.04 9.92 -8.14
CA ASP A 41 0.07 9.00 -8.33
C ASP A 41 0.33 8.13 -7.08
N GLN A 42 0.88 6.96 -7.32
CA GLN A 42 1.31 6.00 -6.30
C GLN A 42 2.79 5.69 -6.50
N ARG A 43 3.50 5.28 -5.43
CA ARG A 43 4.90 4.86 -5.52
C ARG A 43 5.08 3.36 -5.30
N VAL A 44 5.97 2.76 -6.07
CA VAL A 44 6.52 1.41 -5.84
C VAL A 44 8.04 1.45 -6.10
N GLY A 45 8.84 1.16 -5.07
CA GLY A 45 10.30 1.21 -5.20
C GLY A 45 10.77 2.56 -5.72
N GLN A 46 11.51 2.54 -6.82
CA GLN A 46 12.04 3.73 -7.48
C GLN A 46 11.14 4.29 -8.59
N THR A 47 9.88 3.86 -8.66
CA THR A 47 8.95 4.30 -9.70
C THR A 47 7.67 4.89 -9.11
N VAL A 48 7.03 5.75 -9.88
CA VAL A 48 5.69 6.27 -9.65
C VAL A 48 4.76 5.85 -10.77
N PHE A 49 3.49 5.61 -10.46
CA PHE A 49 2.49 5.20 -11.42
C PHE A 49 1.12 5.75 -11.03
N ARG A 50 0.20 5.79 -11.99
CA ARG A 50 -1.24 5.97 -11.72
C ARG A 50 -2.05 4.97 -12.53
N THR A 51 -3.28 4.74 -12.13
CA THR A 51 -4.20 3.87 -12.87
C THR A 51 -4.77 4.63 -14.08
N GLU A 52 -4.54 4.08 -15.28
CA GLU A 52 -5.05 4.61 -16.56
C GLU A 52 -5.73 3.50 -17.37
N CYS A 53 -6.59 2.74 -16.69
CA CYS A 53 -7.28 1.61 -17.31
C CYS A 53 -8.26 2.08 -18.40
N PRO A 54 -8.26 1.46 -19.61
CA PRO A 54 -8.98 1.98 -20.77
C PRO A 54 -10.51 1.99 -20.59
N PHE A 55 -11.03 1.05 -19.78
CA PHE A 55 -12.47 0.84 -19.63
C PHE A 55 -12.93 0.85 -18.16
N CYS A 56 -12.08 1.31 -17.22
CA CYS A 56 -12.39 1.24 -15.81
C CYS A 56 -11.73 2.40 -15.04
N GLN A 57 -12.49 3.06 -14.17
CA GLN A 57 -12.03 4.12 -13.27
C GLN A 57 -12.37 3.82 -11.80
N ALA A 58 -12.54 2.55 -11.45
CA ALA A 58 -13.00 2.16 -10.12
C ALA A 58 -11.93 2.30 -9.01
N CYS A 59 -10.66 2.43 -9.38
CA CYS A 59 -9.57 2.64 -8.42
C CYS A 59 -9.42 4.13 -8.10
N GLU A 60 -9.91 4.51 -6.92
CA GLU A 60 -9.90 5.90 -6.44
C GLU A 60 -8.80 6.06 -5.39
N PRO A 61 -7.80 6.94 -5.58
CA PRO A 61 -6.90 7.35 -4.51
C PRO A 61 -7.70 7.87 -3.32
N VAL A 62 -7.31 7.50 -2.10
CA VAL A 62 -7.98 7.92 -0.87
C VAL A 62 -7.01 8.57 0.09
N ARG A 63 -7.41 9.71 0.70
CA ARG A 63 -6.65 10.41 1.71
C ARG A 63 -7.52 10.79 2.91
N VAL A 64 -6.91 10.86 4.07
CA VAL A 64 -7.53 11.23 5.34
C VAL A 64 -7.01 12.60 5.76
N ASP A 65 -7.90 13.52 6.16
CA ASP A 65 -7.52 14.75 6.84
C ASP A 65 -7.11 14.42 8.28
N VAL A 66 -5.82 14.49 8.54
CA VAL A 66 -5.21 14.07 9.82
C VAL A 66 -5.76 14.88 11.00
N ALA A 67 -5.97 16.17 10.81
CA ALA A 67 -6.46 17.05 11.87
C ALA A 67 -7.95 16.84 12.18
N ALA A 68 -8.74 16.45 11.18
CA ALA A 68 -10.18 16.20 11.33
C ALA A 68 -10.49 14.75 11.73
N PHE A 69 -9.52 13.83 11.60
CA PHE A 69 -9.73 12.41 11.89
C PHE A 69 -10.00 12.15 13.38
N SER A 70 -11.01 11.33 13.63
CA SER A 70 -11.30 10.82 14.99
C SER A 70 -11.59 9.32 14.92
N PRO A 71 -10.86 8.49 15.67
CA PRO A 71 -11.04 7.05 15.60
C PRO A 71 -12.43 6.64 16.11
N SER A 72 -13.08 5.74 15.38
CA SER A 72 -14.35 5.14 15.74
C SER A 72 -14.23 4.29 17.02
N ARG A 73 -15.36 3.88 17.58
CA ARG A 73 -15.37 3.00 18.78
C ARG A 73 -14.61 1.68 18.54
N SER A 74 -14.74 1.08 17.35
CA SER A 74 -14.01 -0.14 17.00
C SER A 74 -12.53 0.11 16.86
N GLN A 75 -12.13 1.22 16.24
CA GLN A 75 -10.73 1.61 16.08
C GLN A 75 -10.06 1.91 17.43
N ARG A 76 -10.75 2.61 18.36
CA ARG A 76 -10.24 2.80 19.72
C ARG A 76 -10.02 1.49 20.48
N ARG A 77 -10.87 0.47 20.27
CA ARG A 77 -10.64 -0.88 20.84
C ARG A 77 -9.38 -1.55 20.25
N VAL A 78 -9.07 -1.31 18.99
CA VAL A 78 -7.85 -1.82 18.38
C VAL A 78 -6.62 -1.12 18.97
N LEU A 79 -6.65 0.20 19.17
CA LEU A 79 -5.58 0.93 19.84
C LEU A 79 -5.36 0.40 21.26
N ALA A 80 -6.42 0.26 22.06
CA ALA A 80 -6.34 -0.25 23.45
C ALA A 80 -5.77 -1.68 23.51
N ARG A 81 -6.15 -2.55 22.56
CA ARG A 81 -5.67 -3.94 22.49
C ARG A 81 -4.17 -4.03 22.24
N ASN A 82 -3.59 -3.04 21.58
CA ASN A 82 -2.20 -3.00 21.18
C ASN A 82 -1.39 -1.93 21.94
N ALA A 83 -1.87 -1.52 23.13
CA ALA A 83 -1.18 -0.51 23.93
C ALA A 83 0.20 -0.98 24.45
N ASP A 84 0.45 -2.29 24.43
CA ASP A 84 1.72 -2.93 24.78
C ASP A 84 2.78 -2.83 23.67
N LEU A 85 2.39 -2.42 22.44
CA LEU A 85 3.33 -2.32 21.33
C LEU A 85 4.12 -1.01 21.38
N ARG A 86 5.43 -1.15 21.29
CA ARG A 86 6.38 -0.03 21.15
C ARG A 86 6.59 0.28 19.68
N LEU A 87 6.61 1.57 19.34
CA LEU A 87 6.93 2.06 18.00
C LEU A 87 8.36 2.59 17.94
N GLU A 88 9.01 2.33 16.82
CA GLU A 88 10.26 2.94 16.42
C GLU A 88 10.15 3.49 15.01
N ILE A 89 10.63 4.72 14.79
CA ILE A 89 10.70 5.35 13.48
C ILE A 89 12.15 5.46 13.07
N GLY A 90 12.43 5.22 11.79
CA GLY A 90 13.79 5.35 11.25
C GLY A 90 13.81 5.21 9.74
N THR A 91 15.00 5.16 9.18
CA THR A 91 15.21 4.92 7.75
C THR A 91 14.93 3.46 7.41
N PRO A 92 14.26 3.18 6.28
CA PRO A 92 14.10 1.82 5.78
C PRO A 92 15.45 1.12 5.65
N SER A 93 15.52 -0.13 6.10
CA SER A 93 16.75 -0.89 5.97
C SER A 93 16.51 -2.40 5.86
N LEU A 94 17.42 -3.07 5.16
CA LEU A 94 17.40 -4.51 4.98
C LEU A 94 17.96 -5.21 6.21
N THR A 95 17.16 -6.08 6.84
CA THR A 95 17.62 -7.00 7.87
C THR A 95 17.00 -8.37 7.69
N ARG A 96 17.68 -9.42 8.16
CA ARG A 96 17.14 -10.79 8.11
C ARG A 96 15.76 -10.93 8.77
N ARG A 97 15.53 -10.22 9.88
CA ARG A 97 14.25 -10.23 10.60
C ARG A 97 13.12 -9.64 9.77
N ARG A 98 13.37 -8.50 9.09
CA ARG A 98 12.38 -7.83 8.24
C ARG A 98 12.06 -8.64 7.00
N VAL A 99 13.06 -9.16 6.31
CA VAL A 99 12.87 -10.03 5.14
C VAL A 99 12.06 -11.27 5.51
N ALA A 100 12.38 -11.92 6.65
CA ALA A 100 11.65 -13.08 7.12
C ALA A 100 10.19 -12.76 7.44
N LEU A 101 9.91 -11.62 8.11
CA LEU A 101 8.56 -11.17 8.41
C LEU A 101 7.78 -10.85 7.14
N TRP A 102 8.37 -10.11 6.20
CA TRP A 102 7.79 -9.78 4.90
C TRP A 102 7.41 -11.04 4.10
N ASN A 103 8.31 -12.02 4.03
CA ASN A 103 8.04 -13.28 3.35
C ASN A 103 6.95 -14.12 4.04
N ARG A 104 6.88 -14.14 5.38
CA ARG A 104 5.78 -14.78 6.11
C ARG A 104 4.44 -14.11 5.80
N HIS A 105 4.39 -12.78 5.86
CA HIS A 105 3.20 -11.99 5.52
C HIS A 105 2.72 -12.29 4.11
N ARG A 106 3.59 -12.19 3.11
CA ARG A 106 3.24 -12.43 1.71
C ARG A 106 2.74 -13.85 1.47
N ARG A 107 3.39 -14.85 2.06
CA ARG A 107 2.95 -16.25 1.96
C ARG A 107 1.54 -16.44 2.53
N ALA A 108 1.29 -15.95 3.74
CA ALA A 108 -0.01 -16.10 4.39
C ALA A 108 -1.13 -15.34 3.68
N ARG A 109 -0.81 -14.27 2.95
CA ARG A 109 -1.76 -13.46 2.18
C ARG A 109 -1.92 -13.93 0.73
N GLY A 110 -1.24 -15.00 0.31
CA GLY A 110 -1.29 -15.48 -1.07
C GLY A 110 -0.64 -14.52 -2.08
N LEU A 111 0.28 -13.67 -1.61
CA LEU A 111 0.94 -12.65 -2.43
C LEU A 111 2.23 -13.13 -3.10
N LEU A 112 2.61 -14.40 -2.90
CA LEU A 112 3.74 -15.01 -3.57
C LEU A 112 3.27 -15.65 -4.87
N THR A 113 3.72 -15.12 -5.98
CA THR A 113 3.61 -15.73 -7.30
C THR A 113 4.91 -16.47 -7.65
N SER A 114 4.92 -17.24 -8.73
CA SER A 114 6.13 -17.87 -9.26
C SER A 114 7.23 -16.86 -9.61
N TYR A 115 6.82 -15.62 -9.94
CA TYR A 115 7.72 -14.51 -10.27
C TYR A 115 8.07 -13.62 -9.08
N SER A 116 7.49 -13.87 -7.90
CA SER A 116 7.75 -13.05 -6.72
C SER A 116 9.13 -13.37 -6.15
N ARG A 117 10.05 -12.41 -6.20
CA ARG A 117 11.31 -12.54 -5.47
C ARG A 117 11.06 -12.72 -3.98
N LYS A 118 11.63 -13.76 -3.39
CA LYS A 118 11.53 -14.10 -1.95
C LYS A 118 12.78 -13.70 -1.18
N ASP A 119 13.75 -13.18 -1.89
CA ASP A 119 15.09 -12.91 -1.43
C ASP A 119 15.25 -11.48 -0.87
N PRO A 120 16.40 -11.19 -0.27
CA PRO A 120 16.74 -9.85 0.20
C PRO A 120 16.73 -8.79 -0.91
N VAL A 121 17.00 -9.16 -2.17
CA VAL A 121 17.05 -8.24 -3.31
C VAL A 121 15.68 -7.62 -3.56
N GLY A 122 14.62 -8.44 -3.64
CA GLY A 122 13.26 -7.91 -3.81
C GLY A 122 12.80 -7.03 -2.63
N TYR A 123 13.24 -7.34 -1.40
CA TYR A 123 12.99 -6.48 -0.25
C TYR A 123 13.70 -5.13 -0.39
N GLN A 124 14.97 -5.16 -0.80
CA GLN A 124 15.79 -3.97 -1.03
C GLN A 124 15.15 -3.05 -2.08
N GLU A 125 14.84 -3.60 -3.26
CA GLU A 125 14.30 -2.85 -4.40
C GLU A 125 12.93 -2.23 -4.12
N TRP A 126 12.09 -2.86 -3.30
CA TRP A 126 10.71 -2.43 -3.13
C TRP A 126 10.46 -1.58 -1.90
N LEU A 127 11.19 -1.86 -0.82
CA LEU A 127 10.88 -1.31 0.49
C LEU A 127 12.01 -0.45 1.07
N VAL A 128 13.25 -0.64 0.60
CA VAL A 128 14.40 0.13 1.06
C VAL A 128 14.78 1.20 0.04
N GLU A 129 14.93 0.82 -1.22
CA GLU A 129 15.18 1.77 -2.29
C GLU A 129 13.92 2.54 -2.63
N SER A 130 14.01 3.85 -2.66
CA SER A 130 12.88 4.73 -2.87
C SER A 130 13.27 5.94 -3.70
N CYS A 131 12.41 6.32 -4.63
CA CYS A 131 12.53 7.59 -5.33
C CYS A 131 11.96 8.77 -4.54
N ALA A 132 11.43 8.56 -3.33
CA ALA A 132 10.85 9.59 -2.49
C ALA A 132 11.47 9.58 -1.09
N PRO A 133 11.41 10.68 -0.33
CA PRO A 133 11.75 10.68 1.08
C PRO A 133 10.87 9.67 1.82
N THR A 134 11.48 8.69 2.48
CA THR A 134 10.76 7.55 3.04
C THR A 134 11.22 7.25 4.46
N ILE A 135 10.28 6.98 5.35
CA ILE A 135 10.53 6.50 6.70
C ILE A 135 9.95 5.10 6.89
N GLU A 136 10.48 4.38 7.87
CA GLU A 136 9.99 3.08 8.31
C GLU A 136 9.46 3.19 9.73
N VAL A 137 8.23 2.72 9.97
CA VAL A 137 7.64 2.58 11.31
C VAL A 137 7.62 1.11 11.66
N ARG A 138 8.26 0.75 12.76
CA ARG A 138 8.39 -0.61 13.28
C ARG A 138 7.58 -0.77 14.55
N TYR A 139 6.92 -1.91 14.67
CA TYR A 139 6.05 -2.23 15.80
C TYR A 139 6.60 -3.44 16.54
N TYR A 140 6.88 -3.30 17.83
CA TYR A 140 7.50 -4.32 18.65
C TYR A 140 6.65 -4.70 19.85
N GLU A 141 6.56 -6.00 20.12
CA GLU A 141 6.14 -6.57 21.40
C GLU A 141 7.40 -7.05 22.14
N GLY A 142 7.83 -6.32 23.17
CA GLY A 142 9.19 -6.51 23.69
C GLY A 142 10.25 -6.38 22.59
N ASP A 143 11.00 -7.45 22.33
CA ASP A 143 12.02 -7.51 21.27
C ASP A 143 11.51 -8.16 19.97
N ARG A 144 10.28 -8.63 19.94
CA ARG A 144 9.67 -9.25 18.76
C ARG A 144 9.15 -8.20 17.80
N LEU A 145 9.67 -8.19 16.58
CA LEU A 145 9.14 -7.37 15.50
C LEU A 145 7.80 -7.96 15.01
N CYS A 146 6.70 -7.22 15.20
CA CYS A 146 5.35 -7.63 14.86
C CYS A 146 4.90 -7.14 13.48
N ALA A 147 5.27 -5.90 13.14
CA ALA A 147 4.90 -5.27 11.88
C ALA A 147 5.87 -4.18 11.47
N VAL A 148 5.81 -3.82 10.20
CA VAL A 148 6.55 -2.69 9.61
C VAL A 148 5.64 -1.97 8.63
N SER A 149 5.68 -0.64 8.65
CA SER A 149 5.08 0.24 7.66
C SER A 149 6.14 1.09 6.98
N ILE A 150 5.99 1.29 5.70
CA ILE A 150 6.82 2.18 4.87
C ILE A 150 5.96 3.37 4.47
N LEU A 151 6.40 4.57 4.84
CA LEU A 151 5.70 5.82 4.57
C LEU A 151 6.59 6.75 3.74
N ASP A 152 6.04 7.27 2.66
CA ASP A 152 6.68 8.34 1.91
C ASP A 152 6.25 9.68 2.51
N MET A 153 7.19 10.62 2.63
CA MET A 153 7.02 11.85 3.38
C MET A 153 7.15 13.08 2.48
N GLY A 154 6.02 13.76 2.24
CA GLY A 154 5.98 15.10 1.64
C GLY A 154 6.21 16.20 2.68
N VAL A 155 5.90 17.44 2.32
CA VAL A 155 5.84 18.59 3.24
C VAL A 155 4.55 18.58 4.04
N THR A 156 3.43 18.34 3.35
CA THR A 156 2.08 18.40 3.91
C THR A 156 1.36 17.06 3.84
N SER A 157 1.97 16.05 3.21
CA SER A 157 1.37 14.74 2.99
C SER A 157 2.28 13.60 3.43
N ALA A 158 1.68 12.46 3.78
CA ALA A 158 2.35 11.18 3.91
C ALA A 158 1.57 10.12 3.14
N ASN A 159 2.28 9.17 2.52
CA ASN A 159 1.68 8.07 1.79
C ASN A 159 2.04 6.74 2.44
N SER A 160 1.03 5.93 2.79
CA SER A 160 1.21 4.55 3.24
C SER A 160 1.60 3.68 2.04
N ALA A 161 2.89 3.63 1.75
CA ALA A 161 3.41 2.94 0.58
C ALA A 161 3.33 1.42 0.71
N TYR A 162 3.63 0.88 1.90
CA TYR A 162 3.55 -0.56 2.17
C TYR A 162 3.39 -0.86 3.66
N HIS A 163 2.67 -1.95 3.96
CA HIS A 163 2.55 -2.47 5.32
C HIS A 163 2.58 -4.00 5.31
N TYR A 164 3.34 -4.59 6.24
CA TYR A 164 3.37 -6.02 6.46
C TYR A 164 3.53 -6.35 7.95
N TYR A 165 2.97 -7.49 8.35
CA TYR A 165 2.90 -7.89 9.76
C TYR A 165 2.94 -9.40 9.93
N ASP A 166 3.15 -9.87 11.15
CA ASP A 166 3.13 -11.28 11.48
C ASP A 166 1.71 -11.84 11.33
N PRO A 167 1.45 -12.77 10.42
CA PRO A 167 0.12 -13.33 10.21
C PRO A 167 -0.38 -14.13 11.42
N ALA A 168 0.48 -14.51 12.36
CA ALA A 168 0.09 -15.16 13.61
C ALA A 168 -0.65 -14.19 14.56
N ASP A 169 -0.47 -12.87 14.41
CA ASP A 169 -1.06 -11.84 15.26
C ASP A 169 -2.51 -11.45 14.85
N GLN A 170 -3.33 -12.43 14.46
CA GLN A 170 -4.69 -12.18 13.94
C GLN A 170 -5.57 -11.36 14.90
N ARG A 171 -5.45 -11.60 16.21
CA ARG A 171 -6.25 -10.90 17.22
C ARG A 171 -5.89 -9.43 17.37
N ARG A 172 -4.70 -9.01 16.96
CA ARG A 172 -4.21 -7.63 17.09
C ARG A 172 -4.77 -6.68 16.05
N SER A 173 -5.32 -7.19 14.92
CA SER A 173 -5.82 -6.36 13.81
C SER A 173 -4.75 -5.37 13.32
N MET A 174 -3.53 -5.88 13.07
CA MET A 174 -2.34 -5.06 12.81
C MET A 174 -2.51 -4.08 11.63
N GLY A 175 -3.26 -4.46 10.58
CA GLY A 175 -3.53 -3.56 9.45
C GLY A 175 -4.36 -2.33 9.83
N VAL A 176 -5.28 -2.46 10.79
CA VAL A 176 -6.03 -1.30 11.32
C VAL A 176 -5.18 -0.51 12.31
N TYR A 177 -4.45 -1.22 13.17
CA TYR A 177 -3.58 -0.60 14.17
C TYR A 177 -2.51 0.28 13.53
N SER A 178 -1.84 -0.20 12.48
CA SER A 178 -0.80 0.55 11.80
C SER A 178 -1.34 1.85 11.21
N VAL A 179 -2.47 1.82 10.50
CA VAL A 179 -3.08 3.04 9.95
C VAL A 179 -3.36 4.07 11.04
N LEU A 180 -3.92 3.66 12.18
CA LEU A 180 -4.21 4.56 13.29
C LEU A 180 -2.93 5.18 13.86
N ARG A 181 -1.87 4.38 14.03
CA ARG A 181 -0.58 4.88 14.52
C ARG A 181 0.14 5.75 13.50
N GLU A 182 0.02 5.45 12.21
CA GLU A 182 0.56 6.27 11.14
C GLU A 182 -0.13 7.65 11.08
N ILE A 183 -1.46 7.71 11.29
CA ILE A 183 -2.18 8.99 11.43
C ILE A 183 -1.67 9.78 12.65
N GLU A 184 -1.44 9.13 13.79
CA GLU A 184 -0.88 9.79 14.97
C GLU A 184 0.56 10.29 14.73
N VAL A 185 1.40 9.51 14.02
CA VAL A 185 2.74 9.95 13.59
C VAL A 185 2.63 11.17 12.67
N CYS A 186 1.74 11.13 11.68
CA CYS A 186 1.47 12.26 10.78
C CYS A 186 1.05 13.52 11.56
N ALA A 187 0.14 13.38 12.53
CA ALA A 187 -0.30 14.47 13.38
C ALA A 187 0.88 15.08 14.18
N SER A 188 1.76 14.25 14.74
CA SER A 188 2.94 14.70 15.49
C SER A 188 3.97 15.44 14.64
N LEU A 189 3.99 15.18 13.33
CA LEU A 189 4.88 15.80 12.35
C LEU A 189 4.24 16.99 11.62
N GLY A 190 3.00 17.37 11.95
CA GLY A 190 2.28 18.47 11.30
C GLY A 190 1.81 18.16 9.86
N ILE A 191 1.76 16.88 9.50
CA ILE A 191 1.25 16.41 8.20
C ILE A 191 -0.25 16.59 8.17
N ARG A 192 -0.76 17.19 7.09
CA ARG A 192 -2.20 17.41 6.87
C ARG A 192 -2.89 16.20 6.25
N TRP A 193 -2.31 15.63 5.19
CA TRP A 193 -2.94 14.59 4.41
C TRP A 193 -2.21 13.25 4.56
N TYR A 194 -2.97 12.23 4.96
CA TYR A 194 -2.47 10.86 5.00
C TYR A 194 -3.12 10.02 3.90
N TYR A 195 -2.34 9.63 2.90
CA TYR A 195 -2.78 8.86 1.75
C TYR A 195 -2.71 7.36 2.04
N LEU A 196 -3.82 6.67 1.80
CA LEU A 196 -3.95 5.22 2.00
C LEU A 196 -3.77 4.42 0.69
N GLY A 197 -3.41 5.07 -0.42
CA GLY A 197 -3.33 4.46 -1.73
C GLY A 197 -4.72 4.30 -2.37
N LEU A 198 -4.90 3.27 -3.19
CA LEU A 198 -6.12 3.06 -3.97
C LEU A 198 -7.24 2.42 -3.15
N TRP A 199 -8.46 2.83 -3.40
CA TRP A 199 -9.70 2.24 -2.93
C TRP A 199 -10.54 1.77 -4.13
N ALA A 200 -11.34 0.71 -3.94
CA ALA A 200 -12.35 0.27 -4.90
C ALA A 200 -13.47 -0.46 -4.14
N SER A 201 -14.73 -0.17 -4.49
CA SER A 201 -15.91 -0.64 -3.76
C SER A 201 -16.05 -2.16 -3.75
N ASP A 202 -15.70 -2.82 -4.84
CA ASP A 202 -15.82 -4.26 -5.04
C ASP A 202 -14.53 -5.05 -4.73
N ALA A 203 -13.43 -4.36 -4.46
CA ALA A 203 -12.17 -4.98 -4.06
C ALA A 203 -12.08 -5.15 -2.53
N ALA A 204 -12.35 -6.36 -2.03
CA ALA A 204 -12.36 -6.65 -0.59
C ALA A 204 -11.05 -6.23 0.13
N ALA A 205 -9.91 -6.33 -0.56
CA ALA A 205 -8.60 -5.93 -0.04
C ALA A 205 -8.43 -4.41 0.09
N LEU A 206 -9.24 -3.60 -0.58
CA LEU A 206 -9.13 -2.15 -0.62
C LEU A 206 -10.26 -1.44 0.13
N ARG A 207 -11.42 -2.09 0.25
CA ARG A 207 -12.64 -1.50 0.80
C ARG A 207 -12.50 -0.95 2.21
N TYR A 208 -11.66 -1.57 3.06
CA TYR A 208 -11.47 -1.14 4.44
C TYR A 208 -10.93 0.30 4.55
N LYS A 209 -10.29 0.83 3.50
CA LYS A 209 -9.67 2.16 3.50
C LYS A 209 -10.69 3.28 3.64
N SER A 210 -11.93 3.08 3.20
CA SER A 210 -13.03 4.04 3.40
C SER A 210 -13.62 4.04 4.82
N THR A 211 -13.11 3.24 5.76
CA THR A 211 -13.59 3.25 7.14
C THR A 211 -12.92 4.29 8.04
N TYR A 212 -11.99 5.06 7.52
CA TYR A 212 -11.27 6.14 8.21
C TYR A 212 -11.89 7.49 7.85
N TYR A 213 -12.85 7.95 8.66
CA TYR A 213 -13.60 9.20 8.43
C TYR A 213 -13.09 10.36 9.31
N PRO A 214 -13.13 11.61 8.79
CA PRO A 214 -13.46 11.96 7.39
C PRO A 214 -12.31 11.59 6.44
N HIS A 215 -12.67 11.26 5.20
CA HIS A 215 -11.69 11.02 4.14
C HIS A 215 -12.14 11.69 2.83
N GLU A 216 -11.22 11.79 1.88
CA GLU A 216 -11.51 12.21 0.52
C GLU A 216 -11.07 11.15 -0.47
N ARG A 217 -11.80 11.03 -1.58
CA ARG A 217 -11.43 10.16 -2.71
C ARG A 217 -11.27 10.97 -3.98
N LEU A 218 -10.26 10.67 -4.77
CA LEU A 218 -10.05 11.29 -6.08
C LEU A 218 -10.96 10.62 -7.11
N ILE A 219 -12.10 11.26 -7.37
CA ILE A 219 -13.12 10.77 -8.29
C ILE A 219 -13.13 11.66 -9.53
N ARG A 220 -12.83 11.08 -10.70
CA ARG A 220 -12.79 11.81 -11.98
C ARG A 220 -11.94 13.08 -11.93
N GLY A 221 -10.80 13.02 -11.25
CA GLY A 221 -9.86 14.12 -11.14
C GLY A 221 -10.20 15.17 -10.08
N ALA A 222 -11.24 14.96 -9.26
CA ALA A 222 -11.61 15.87 -8.17
C ALA A 222 -11.62 15.15 -6.82
N TRP A 223 -11.00 15.74 -5.80
CA TRP A 223 -11.08 15.26 -4.43
C TRP A 223 -12.47 15.50 -3.86
N THR A 224 -13.18 14.42 -3.58
CA THR A 224 -14.56 14.41 -3.11
C THR A 224 -14.58 13.99 -1.63
N PRO A 225 -15.11 14.84 -0.72
CA PRO A 225 -15.12 14.57 0.71
C PRO A 225 -16.25 13.64 1.13
N PHE A 226 -15.96 12.74 2.09
CA PHE A 226 -16.89 11.85 2.76
C PHE A 226 -16.72 12.01 4.28
N ALA A 227 -17.64 12.73 4.90
CA ALA A 227 -17.55 13.09 6.30
C ALA A 227 -17.94 11.96 7.26
N THR A 228 -18.85 11.08 6.83
CA THR A 228 -19.39 9.98 7.65
C THR A 228 -19.73 8.77 6.79
N PRO A 229 -19.90 7.57 7.37
CA PRO A 229 -20.35 6.39 6.64
C PRO A 229 -21.67 6.58 5.88
N ALA A 230 -22.60 7.39 6.44
CA ALA A 230 -23.88 7.64 5.81
C ALA A 230 -23.78 8.56 4.56
N ALA A 231 -22.71 9.35 4.47
CA ALA A 231 -22.44 10.20 3.32
C ALA A 231 -21.61 9.51 2.25
N ASP A 232 -21.12 8.28 2.54
CA ASP A 232 -20.29 7.51 1.63
C ASP A 232 -21.14 6.42 0.96
N PRO A 233 -21.48 6.56 -0.34
CA PRO A 233 -22.14 5.51 -1.09
C PRO A 233 -21.18 4.36 -1.42
N ALA A 234 -20.44 3.87 -0.41
CA ALA A 234 -19.49 2.77 -0.55
C ALA A 234 -20.13 1.47 -1.09
N THR A 235 -21.46 1.43 -1.14
CA THR A 235 -22.27 0.37 -1.73
C THR A 235 -22.66 0.66 -3.17
N ASP A 236 -22.60 1.91 -3.62
CA ASP A 236 -22.98 2.29 -4.97
C ASP A 236 -21.72 2.49 -5.80
N ASP A 237 -21.50 1.58 -6.74
CA ASP A 237 -20.47 1.73 -7.77
C ASP A 237 -20.86 2.91 -8.67
N PRO A 238 -20.19 4.08 -8.57
CA PRO A 238 -20.56 5.27 -9.34
C PRO A 238 -20.40 5.06 -10.85
N TYR A 239 -19.78 3.95 -11.25
CA TYR A 239 -19.51 3.60 -12.64
C TYR A 239 -20.39 2.45 -13.14
N GLY A 240 -21.24 1.85 -12.30
CA GLY A 240 -22.16 0.78 -12.68
C GLY A 240 -21.53 -0.59 -13.00
N TYR A 241 -20.22 -0.75 -12.71
CA TYR A 241 -19.49 -1.98 -13.05
C TYR A 241 -19.67 -3.14 -12.05
N ALA A 242 -20.14 -2.88 -10.84
CA ALA A 242 -20.24 -3.91 -9.80
C ALA A 242 -21.40 -4.89 -9.99
N ARG A 243 -22.38 -4.55 -10.83
CA ARG A 243 -23.62 -5.36 -10.97
C ARG A 243 -23.44 -6.61 -11.82
N ASP A 244 -22.40 -6.67 -12.67
CA ASP A 244 -22.17 -7.78 -13.60
C ASP A 244 -21.05 -8.74 -13.18
N ALA A 245 -20.28 -8.41 -12.16
CA ALA A 245 -19.22 -9.27 -11.67
C ALA A 245 -19.73 -10.14 -10.53
N GLY A 246 -20.13 -11.38 -10.85
CA GLY A 246 -20.40 -12.41 -9.84
C GLY A 246 -19.26 -12.43 -8.82
N ALA A 247 -19.58 -12.34 -7.53
CA ALA A 247 -18.64 -12.22 -6.44
C ALA A 247 -17.63 -13.38 -6.41
N VAL A 248 -16.51 -13.22 -7.10
CA VAL A 248 -15.36 -14.10 -6.97
C VAL A 248 -14.54 -13.61 -5.78
N ARG A 249 -14.53 -14.39 -4.71
CA ARG A 249 -13.63 -14.21 -3.59
C ARG A 249 -12.19 -14.42 -4.07
N THR A 250 -11.51 -13.35 -4.41
CA THR A 250 -10.06 -13.38 -4.66
C THR A 250 -9.33 -13.08 -3.37
N PRO A 251 -8.59 -14.04 -2.80
CA PRO A 251 -7.79 -13.77 -1.60
C PRO A 251 -6.61 -12.87 -1.97
N GLY A 252 -6.52 -11.70 -1.34
CA GLY A 252 -5.27 -11.00 -1.05
C GLY A 252 -4.28 -10.65 -2.17
N LEU A 253 -4.71 -10.55 -3.44
CA LEU A 253 -3.80 -10.40 -4.59
C LEU A 253 -3.29 -8.97 -4.83
N ALA A 254 -3.79 -7.99 -4.11
CA ALA A 254 -3.73 -6.58 -4.47
C ALA A 254 -2.34 -5.94 -4.59
N MET A 255 -1.35 -6.42 -3.84
CA MET A 255 0.01 -5.84 -3.85
C MET A 255 1.05 -6.74 -4.54
N ALA A 256 0.76 -8.03 -4.71
CA ALA A 256 1.69 -8.96 -5.33
C ALA A 256 1.80 -8.80 -6.84
N THR A 257 0.77 -8.27 -7.48
CA THR A 257 0.70 -8.21 -8.95
C THR A 257 1.35 -6.96 -9.53
N MET A 258 1.77 -6.02 -8.69
CA MET A 258 2.69 -4.96 -9.13
C MET A 258 4.15 -5.45 -9.18
N ALA A 259 4.43 -6.63 -8.63
CA ALA A 259 5.74 -7.27 -8.66
C ALA A 259 6.26 -7.62 -10.06
N PRO A 260 5.43 -8.16 -10.98
CA PRO A 260 5.88 -8.43 -12.34
C PRO A 260 6.20 -7.16 -13.13
N MET A 261 5.72 -5.99 -12.68
CA MET A 261 5.97 -4.73 -13.36
C MET A 261 7.44 -4.30 -13.35
N LEU A 262 8.27 -4.86 -12.47
CA LEU A 262 9.67 -4.48 -12.31
C LEU A 262 10.67 -5.61 -12.60
N SER A 263 10.21 -6.81 -12.99
CA SER A 263 11.12 -7.90 -13.36
C SER A 263 11.41 -7.89 -14.85
N ASP A 264 12.64 -7.53 -15.21
CA ASP A 264 13.21 -7.70 -16.55
C ASP A 264 13.41 -9.22 -16.80
N PRO A 265 12.89 -9.80 -17.89
CA PRO A 265 13.06 -11.22 -18.21
C PRO A 265 14.47 -11.62 -18.70
N ALA A 266 15.48 -10.73 -18.64
CA ALA A 266 16.77 -10.90 -19.28
C ALA A 266 17.91 -11.38 -18.37
N PHE A 267 17.65 -12.02 -17.24
CA PHE A 267 18.68 -12.68 -16.43
C PHE A 267 18.27 -14.10 -16.03
N ASP A 268 18.24 -15.00 -16.99
CA ASP A 268 18.47 -16.41 -16.76
C ASP A 268 19.99 -16.63 -16.79
N ASP A 269 20.62 -16.65 -15.62
CA ASP A 269 22.01 -17.09 -15.48
C ASP A 269 22.00 -18.58 -15.11
N ASP A 270 22.16 -19.40 -16.14
CA ASP A 270 22.50 -20.82 -16.05
C ASP A 270 23.93 -20.94 -15.48
N SER A 271 24.05 -21.10 -14.17
CA SER A 271 25.28 -21.64 -13.57
C SER A 271 24.97 -22.61 -12.44
N GLU A 272 24.51 -23.82 -12.82
CA GLU A 272 24.73 -25.02 -12.02
C GLU A 272 26.20 -25.41 -12.15
N GLY A 273 27.01 -24.90 -11.24
CA GLY A 273 28.36 -25.40 -10.98
C GLY A 273 28.28 -26.73 -10.22
N ARG A 274 28.60 -27.81 -10.87
CA ARG A 274 28.94 -29.09 -10.24
C ARG A 274 30.19 -28.89 -9.41
N ASP A 275 30.16 -29.22 -8.15
CA ASP A 275 31.33 -29.55 -7.35
C ASP A 275 31.27 -31.04 -7.06
N GLU A 276 32.12 -31.79 -7.81
CA GLU A 276 32.68 -33.06 -7.42
C GLU A 276 33.99 -32.78 -6.67
N GLU A 277 34.09 -33.29 -5.50
CA GLU A 277 35.14 -33.88 -4.66
C GLU A 277 35.08 -33.42 -3.19
#